data_9fd4014500cc6987c66810f5dd260f8e
#
_entry.id   9fd4014500cc6987c66810f5dd260f8e
#
_cell.length_a   1.000
_cell.length_b   1.000
_cell.length_c   1.000
_cell.angle_alpha   90.00
_cell.angle_beta   90.00
_cell.angle_gamma   90.00
#
_symmetry.space_group_name_H-M   'P 1'
#
loop_
_entity.id
_entity.type
_entity.pdbx_description
1 polymer ?
#
loop_
_entity_poly.entity_id
_entity_poly.type
_entity_poly.pdbx_seq_one_letter_code
_entity_poly.pdbx_strand_id
1 'polypeptide(L)'
;MNTLASSIPLRPHTVAAPPFPLTLVQKLLLPVGAILFDVLFWQERAALSLLLYTVFVVGAVLAGTPKHAAVWRSGYFWLTLLGTLFSAVMVAVVGSGAARLACVASLVIWLGYMNQPHLKLVLFALLTGLYNLFPAVERMGQLLRLPANMGSGVARWWYYGRLLLLPLVTLGIFHVLFAVANPRYSALTNHLWAELGDLLSVLFERLSVPHLLFFLLGLVLTAGCLFIIPFHYLADQESRFGEFVLRQRNRVASFAVRQPDFRTRAFRPLDLRKEYLMALGLLALVNLLLFVVNAIDINWIWFGFHPAPSFDLTQFVHEGTYVLILSILVAMGIVLWFFRRNLNFYQPGVRVLRVGATIWVLQNAVLAVSVALRNYYYIQYSGLAYKRIGVYGFLLLTLFGLATVLLKIWQRRSAYSLVRLNALAAYGILLLLAGGNWEVWMVRFNLQPRFRHVDYGFLLAMPDRVLPELALRAHTLAGRQLTTEDEYGKWQPLAPKTAQQLLARRIQEFRALEARRHWPSRTWADWQAARFFEDQYNLTLKAQSHVAASRF
;
A
#
# COMPACT_ATOMS: atom_id res chain seq x y z
N MET A 1 15.85 57.55 32.68
CA MET A 1 15.93 56.16 33.20
C MET A 1 14.53 55.63 33.38
N ASN A 2 14.03 54.88 32.43
CA ASN A 2 12.84 54.06 32.60
C ASN A 2 13.02 52.84 31.68
N THR A 3 13.42 51.75 32.29
CA THR A 3 13.56 50.43 31.68
C THR A 3 12.16 49.85 31.46
N LEU A 4 11.67 49.90 30.23
CA LEU A 4 10.53 49.09 29.81
C LEU A 4 11.00 47.64 29.62
N ALA A 5 10.78 46.82 30.65
CA ALA A 5 10.87 45.38 30.54
C ALA A 5 9.78 44.91 29.58
N SER A 6 10.19 44.45 28.39
CA SER A 6 9.30 43.77 27.45
C SER A 6 8.85 42.45 28.09
N SER A 7 7.63 42.43 28.60
CA SER A 7 6.96 41.18 28.99
C SER A 7 6.76 40.33 27.74
N ILE A 8 7.59 39.30 27.58
CA ILE A 8 7.35 38.21 26.66
C ILE A 8 6.02 37.58 27.09
N PRO A 9 4.97 37.53 26.24
CA PRO A 9 3.75 36.86 26.61
C PRO A 9 4.09 35.37 26.79
N LEU A 10 4.08 34.93 28.05
CA LEU A 10 4.06 33.49 28.37
C LEU A 10 2.91 32.88 27.56
N ARG A 11 3.23 32.00 26.61
CA ARG A 11 2.21 31.18 25.93
C ARG A 11 1.38 30.54 27.05
N PRO A 12 0.05 30.68 27.04
CA PRO A 12 -0.76 29.98 28.01
C PRO A 12 -0.38 28.50 27.90
N HIS A 13 0.00 27.90 29.01
CA HIS A 13 0.13 26.47 29.13
C HIS A 13 -1.22 25.91 28.62
N THR A 14 -1.21 25.26 27.48
CA THR A 14 -2.37 24.52 26.99
C THR A 14 -2.68 23.51 28.09
N VAL A 15 -3.65 23.84 28.91
CA VAL A 15 -4.27 22.88 29.83
C VAL A 15 -4.70 21.73 28.92
N ALA A 16 -4.10 20.57 29.12
CA ALA A 16 -4.46 19.38 28.37
C ALA A 16 -5.98 19.25 28.46
N ALA A 17 -6.67 19.32 27.33
CA ALA A 17 -8.12 19.18 27.31
C ALA A 17 -8.48 17.93 28.12
N PRO A 18 -9.48 18.00 29.02
CA PRO A 18 -9.83 16.83 29.84
C PRO A 18 -10.09 15.65 28.91
N PRO A 19 -9.62 14.44 29.26
CA PRO A 19 -9.79 13.28 28.42
C PRO A 19 -11.30 13.11 28.15
N PHE A 20 -11.69 13.12 26.85
CA PHE A 20 -13.07 12.88 26.46
C PHE A 20 -13.54 11.57 27.09
N PRO A 21 -14.63 11.56 27.87
CA PRO A 21 -15.10 10.35 28.52
C PRO A 21 -15.49 9.34 27.41
N LEU A 22 -15.01 8.11 27.59
CA LEU A 22 -15.39 7.02 26.68
C LEU A 22 -16.90 6.81 26.76
N THR A 23 -17.56 6.77 25.61
CA THR A 23 -18.98 6.46 25.55
C THR A 23 -19.26 5.05 26.04
N LEU A 24 -20.45 4.79 26.58
CA LEU A 24 -20.85 3.46 27.01
C LEU A 24 -20.73 2.45 25.84
N VAL A 25 -21.07 2.88 24.63
CA VAL A 25 -20.96 2.08 23.41
C VAL A 25 -19.51 1.65 23.16
N GLN A 26 -18.53 2.56 23.27
CA GLN A 26 -17.12 2.24 23.09
C GLN A 26 -16.60 1.25 24.15
N LYS A 27 -17.07 1.39 25.40
CA LYS A 27 -16.69 0.48 26.50
C LYS A 27 -17.21 -0.96 26.28
N LEU A 28 -18.41 -1.09 25.72
CA LEU A 28 -19.02 -2.39 25.41
C LEU A 28 -18.44 -3.02 24.14
N LEU A 29 -18.19 -2.22 23.09
CA LEU A 29 -17.70 -2.74 21.81
C LEU A 29 -16.21 -3.10 21.82
N LEU A 30 -15.41 -2.56 22.75
CA LEU A 30 -13.99 -2.89 22.83
C LEU A 30 -13.75 -4.38 23.15
N PRO A 31 -14.30 -4.97 24.24
CA PRO A 31 -14.11 -6.40 24.50
C PRO A 31 -14.74 -7.28 23.41
N VAL A 32 -15.89 -6.89 22.87
CA VAL A 32 -16.52 -7.62 21.76
C VAL A 32 -15.60 -7.65 20.54
N GLY A 33 -14.99 -6.52 20.18
CA GLY A 33 -14.06 -6.44 19.05
C GLY A 33 -12.75 -7.19 19.29
N ALA A 34 -12.24 -7.21 20.51
CA ALA A 34 -11.05 -8.00 20.86
C ALA A 34 -11.31 -9.51 20.77
N ILE A 35 -12.45 -9.97 21.29
CA ILE A 35 -12.88 -11.38 21.18
C ILE A 35 -13.12 -11.73 19.70
N LEU A 36 -13.79 -10.85 18.96
CA LEU A 36 -14.05 -11.07 17.53
C LEU A 36 -12.74 -11.14 16.74
N PHE A 37 -11.76 -10.29 17.06
CA PHE A 37 -10.43 -10.35 16.45
C PHE A 37 -9.75 -11.69 16.73
N ASP A 38 -9.77 -12.13 17.98
CA ASP A 38 -9.17 -13.39 18.39
C ASP A 38 -9.80 -14.59 17.66
N VAL A 39 -11.13 -14.69 17.69
CA VAL A 39 -11.87 -15.79 17.04
C VAL A 39 -11.68 -15.80 15.52
N LEU A 40 -11.58 -14.62 14.88
CA LEU A 40 -11.48 -14.51 13.41
C LEU A 40 -10.06 -14.68 12.87
N PHE A 41 -9.02 -14.43 13.68
CA PHE A 41 -7.65 -14.37 13.17
C PHE A 41 -6.65 -15.29 13.87
N TRP A 42 -6.99 -15.86 15.04
CA TRP A 42 -6.09 -16.79 15.72
C TRP A 42 -5.89 -18.05 14.87
N GLN A 43 -4.66 -18.25 14.36
CA GLN A 43 -4.28 -19.34 13.45
C GLN A 43 -5.11 -19.41 12.14
N GLU A 44 -5.88 -18.36 11.86
CA GLU A 44 -6.78 -18.30 10.71
C GLU A 44 -6.22 -17.37 9.60
N ARG A 45 -6.62 -17.67 8.38
CA ARG A 45 -6.20 -16.87 7.22
C ARG A 45 -7.09 -15.63 7.07
N ALA A 46 -6.48 -14.47 6.75
CA ALA A 46 -7.25 -13.26 6.45
C ALA A 46 -8.00 -13.40 5.12
N ALA A 47 -9.27 -13.75 5.20
CA ALA A 47 -10.21 -13.95 4.09
C ALA A 47 -11.57 -13.33 4.41
N LEU A 48 -12.62 -14.11 4.59
CA LEU A 48 -13.93 -13.62 5.05
C LEU A 48 -13.84 -12.99 6.45
N SER A 49 -12.91 -13.49 7.28
CA SER A 49 -12.58 -12.92 8.59
C SER A 49 -12.28 -11.42 8.55
N LEU A 50 -11.50 -10.97 7.54
CA LEU A 50 -11.14 -9.56 7.41
C LEU A 50 -12.35 -8.70 7.00
N LEU A 51 -13.25 -9.21 6.16
CA LEU A 51 -14.51 -8.53 5.83
C LEU A 51 -15.37 -8.36 7.08
N LEU A 52 -15.59 -9.44 7.83
CA LEU A 52 -16.43 -9.42 9.04
C LEU A 52 -15.88 -8.44 10.08
N TYR A 53 -14.58 -8.50 10.34
CA TYR A 53 -13.94 -7.58 11.27
C TYR A 53 -14.00 -6.11 10.79
N THR A 54 -13.78 -5.87 9.49
CA THR A 54 -13.88 -4.52 8.91
C THR A 54 -15.29 -3.97 9.03
N VAL A 55 -16.32 -4.77 8.73
CA VAL A 55 -17.73 -4.38 8.88
C VAL A 55 -18.06 -4.07 10.34
N PHE A 56 -17.57 -4.89 11.27
CA PHE A 56 -17.73 -4.64 12.71
C PHE A 56 -17.09 -3.29 13.09
N VAL A 57 -15.83 -3.05 12.74
CA VAL A 57 -15.12 -1.79 13.05
C VAL A 57 -15.85 -0.59 12.45
N VAL A 58 -16.21 -0.66 11.16
CA VAL A 58 -16.94 0.43 10.49
C VAL A 58 -18.27 0.67 11.19
N GLY A 59 -19.06 -0.36 11.45
CA GLY A 59 -20.34 -0.26 12.14
C GLY A 59 -20.21 0.34 13.54
N ALA A 60 -19.24 -0.12 14.31
CA ALA A 60 -18.98 0.34 15.68
C ALA A 60 -18.55 1.83 15.72
N VAL A 61 -17.69 2.25 14.80
CA VAL A 61 -17.25 3.65 14.69
C VAL A 61 -18.41 4.56 14.24
N LEU A 62 -19.19 4.13 13.25
CA LEU A 62 -20.35 4.90 12.76
C LEU A 62 -21.44 5.02 13.83
N ALA A 63 -21.71 3.93 14.58
CA ALA A 63 -22.68 3.96 15.68
C ALA A 63 -22.28 4.92 16.81
N GLY A 64 -20.98 5.11 17.03
CA GLY A 64 -20.45 6.09 17.99
C GLY A 64 -20.39 7.52 17.47
N THR A 65 -20.66 7.76 16.18
CA THR A 65 -20.49 9.08 15.55
C THR A 65 -21.80 9.89 15.58
N PRO A 66 -21.79 11.13 16.14
CA PRO A 66 -22.98 11.99 16.18
C PRO A 66 -23.51 12.32 14.78
N LYS A 67 -24.83 12.35 14.61
CA LYS A 67 -25.48 12.64 13.31
C LYS A 67 -25.12 14.01 12.71
N HIS A 68 -24.76 14.98 13.54
CA HIS A 68 -24.37 16.33 13.12
C HIS A 68 -22.86 16.52 12.99
N ALA A 69 -22.06 15.45 13.09
CA ALA A 69 -20.61 15.55 12.95
C ALA A 69 -20.21 16.04 11.56
N ALA A 70 -19.14 16.87 11.51
CA ALA A 70 -18.64 17.45 10.25
C ALA A 70 -18.18 16.39 9.23
N VAL A 71 -17.82 15.18 9.70
CA VAL A 71 -17.36 14.06 8.88
C VAL A 71 -18.37 13.66 7.79
N TRP A 72 -19.67 13.75 8.06
CA TRP A 72 -20.72 13.40 7.09
C TRP A 72 -20.77 14.29 5.85
N ARG A 73 -20.17 15.50 5.92
CA ARG A 73 -20.06 16.44 4.81
C ARG A 73 -18.80 16.27 3.98
N SER A 74 -17.88 15.41 4.41
CA SER A 74 -16.60 15.20 3.73
C SER A 74 -16.74 14.19 2.59
N GLY A 75 -16.46 14.59 1.34
CA GLY A 75 -16.40 13.67 0.20
C GLY A 75 -15.29 12.63 0.32
N TYR A 76 -14.16 12.97 0.95
CA TYR A 76 -13.06 12.03 1.20
C TYR A 76 -13.45 10.92 2.20
N PHE A 77 -14.27 11.27 3.20
CA PHE A 77 -14.83 10.28 4.11
C PHE A 77 -15.64 9.21 3.36
N TRP A 78 -16.57 9.61 2.51
CA TRP A 78 -17.40 8.67 1.74
C TRP A 78 -16.61 7.87 0.73
N LEU A 79 -15.66 8.52 0.03
CA LEU A 79 -14.77 7.84 -0.92
C LEU A 79 -13.97 6.74 -0.24
N THR A 80 -13.38 7.03 0.92
CA THR A 80 -12.54 6.06 1.64
C THR A 80 -13.36 5.00 2.36
N LEU A 81 -14.59 5.32 2.82
CA LEU A 81 -15.53 4.33 3.32
C LEU A 81 -15.90 3.31 2.23
N LEU A 82 -16.28 3.80 1.03
CA LEU A 82 -16.57 2.93 -0.11
C LEU A 82 -15.36 2.11 -0.51
N GLY A 83 -14.16 2.70 -0.52
CA GLY A 83 -12.91 1.99 -0.79
C GLY A 83 -12.61 0.91 0.26
N THR A 84 -12.89 1.16 1.54
CA THR A 84 -12.74 0.19 2.63
C THR A 84 -13.69 -0.99 2.45
N LEU A 85 -14.98 -0.72 2.21
CA LEU A 85 -15.98 -1.78 2.00
C LEU A 85 -15.70 -2.57 0.72
N PHE A 86 -15.37 -1.89 -0.38
CA PHE A 86 -15.00 -2.53 -1.64
C PHE A 86 -13.80 -3.47 -1.46
N SER A 87 -12.71 -2.99 -0.87
CA SER A 87 -11.51 -3.81 -0.67
C SER A 87 -11.75 -4.97 0.31
N ALA A 88 -12.55 -4.77 1.36
CA ALA A 88 -12.95 -5.84 2.28
C ALA A 88 -13.77 -6.94 1.57
N VAL A 89 -14.72 -6.56 0.70
CA VAL A 89 -15.45 -7.50 -0.15
C VAL A 89 -14.50 -8.24 -1.09
N MET A 90 -13.53 -7.55 -1.71
CA MET A 90 -12.56 -8.19 -2.60
C MET A 90 -11.63 -9.16 -1.86
N VAL A 91 -11.34 -8.93 -0.58
CA VAL A 91 -10.63 -9.92 0.25
C VAL A 91 -11.48 -11.17 0.45
N ALA A 92 -12.77 -11.04 0.73
CA ALA A 92 -13.67 -12.19 0.90
C ALA A 92 -13.92 -12.94 -0.42
N VAL A 93 -13.94 -12.21 -1.57
CA VAL A 93 -14.20 -12.81 -2.88
C VAL A 93 -12.94 -13.46 -3.45
N VAL A 94 -11.82 -12.74 -3.52
CA VAL A 94 -10.59 -13.18 -4.19
C VAL A 94 -9.48 -13.52 -3.21
N GLY A 95 -9.32 -12.74 -2.12
CA GLY A 95 -8.28 -12.94 -1.11
C GLY A 95 -6.86 -12.68 -1.64
N SER A 96 -6.70 -11.80 -2.64
CA SER A 96 -5.38 -11.43 -3.15
C SER A 96 -4.57 -10.60 -2.13
N GLY A 97 -3.23 -10.63 -2.23
CA GLY A 97 -2.36 -9.78 -1.40
C GLY A 97 -2.66 -8.29 -1.57
N ALA A 98 -2.95 -7.87 -2.81
CA ALA A 98 -3.34 -6.50 -3.12
C ALA A 98 -4.68 -6.10 -2.45
N ALA A 99 -5.68 -7.00 -2.43
CA ALA A 99 -6.95 -6.75 -1.76
C ALA A 99 -6.78 -6.61 -0.24
N ARG A 100 -5.96 -7.47 0.39
CA ARG A 100 -5.65 -7.37 1.82
C ARG A 100 -4.94 -6.05 2.17
N LEU A 101 -3.92 -5.68 1.40
CA LEU A 101 -3.22 -4.41 1.57
C LEU A 101 -4.17 -3.22 1.39
N ALA A 102 -5.00 -3.24 0.34
CA ALA A 102 -5.98 -2.20 0.08
C ALA A 102 -7.03 -2.08 1.20
N CYS A 103 -7.49 -3.20 1.77
CA CYS A 103 -8.45 -3.20 2.87
C CYS A 103 -7.87 -2.55 4.12
N VAL A 104 -6.68 -2.97 4.55
CA VAL A 104 -6.02 -2.40 5.72
C VAL A 104 -5.68 -0.92 5.51
N ALA A 105 -5.09 -0.58 4.36
CA ALA A 105 -4.74 0.81 4.04
C ALA A 105 -6.00 1.70 3.99
N SER A 106 -7.07 1.25 3.33
CA SER A 106 -8.33 2.00 3.22
C SER A 106 -8.98 2.21 4.59
N LEU A 107 -9.00 1.18 5.44
CA LEU A 107 -9.54 1.28 6.80
C LEU A 107 -8.76 2.32 7.62
N VAL A 108 -7.44 2.28 7.58
CA VAL A 108 -6.59 3.25 8.31
C VAL A 108 -6.77 4.66 7.76
N ILE A 109 -6.82 4.85 6.44
CA ILE A 109 -7.07 6.15 5.80
C ILE A 109 -8.45 6.68 6.19
N TRP A 110 -9.47 5.83 6.17
CA TRP A 110 -10.83 6.18 6.57
C TRP A 110 -10.90 6.62 8.04
N LEU A 111 -10.26 5.90 8.95
CA LEU A 111 -10.12 6.30 10.36
C LEU A 111 -9.41 7.64 10.52
N GLY A 112 -8.43 7.94 9.66
CA GLY A 112 -7.77 9.25 9.62
C GLY A 112 -8.72 10.38 9.24
N TYR A 113 -9.60 10.18 8.25
CA TYR A 113 -10.65 11.15 7.90
C TYR A 113 -11.75 11.24 8.94
N MET A 114 -12.03 10.16 9.67
CA MET A 114 -12.89 10.21 10.85
C MET A 114 -12.32 11.11 11.94
N ASN A 115 -10.99 11.03 12.14
CA ASN A 115 -10.29 11.85 13.12
C ASN A 115 -10.26 13.34 12.71
N GLN A 116 -9.96 13.61 11.43
CA GLN A 116 -9.79 14.97 10.88
C GLN A 116 -10.53 15.11 9.54
N PRO A 117 -11.83 15.49 9.56
CA PRO A 117 -12.66 15.57 8.35
C PRO A 117 -12.23 16.62 7.33
N HIS A 118 -11.42 17.59 7.76
CA HIS A 118 -10.94 18.69 6.92
C HIS A 118 -9.69 18.36 6.12
N LEU A 119 -9.02 17.23 6.42
CA LEU A 119 -7.89 16.75 5.65
C LEU A 119 -8.29 16.49 4.19
N LYS A 120 -7.39 16.82 3.28
CA LYS A 120 -7.53 16.55 1.84
C LYS A 120 -6.44 15.62 1.32
N LEU A 121 -5.30 15.55 2.01
CA LEU A 121 -4.17 14.72 1.64
C LEU A 121 -4.33 13.31 2.22
N VAL A 122 -4.47 12.31 1.34
CA VAL A 122 -4.60 10.89 1.71
C VAL A 122 -3.45 10.41 2.60
N LEU A 123 -2.23 10.88 2.32
CA LEU A 123 -1.06 10.52 3.14
C LEU A 123 -1.19 11.03 4.58
N PHE A 124 -1.71 12.25 4.79
CA PHE A 124 -1.92 12.78 6.14
C PHE A 124 -3.07 12.05 6.85
N ALA A 125 -4.11 11.67 6.12
CA ALA A 125 -5.16 10.82 6.67
C ALA A 125 -4.61 9.44 7.08
N LEU A 126 -3.76 8.81 6.27
CA LEU A 126 -3.09 7.55 6.61
C LEU A 126 -2.27 7.69 7.91
N LEU A 127 -1.43 8.73 8.00
CA LEU A 127 -0.60 8.98 9.19
C LEU A 127 -1.45 9.29 10.43
N THR A 128 -2.56 10.04 10.26
CA THR A 128 -3.50 10.33 11.35
C THR A 128 -4.22 9.07 11.83
N GLY A 129 -4.61 8.18 10.89
CA GLY A 129 -5.21 6.88 11.22
C GLY A 129 -4.25 5.96 11.97
N LEU A 130 -2.98 5.88 11.54
CA LEU A 130 -1.94 5.14 12.26
C LEU A 130 -1.65 5.73 13.66
N TYR A 131 -1.70 7.06 13.78
CA TYR A 131 -1.49 7.72 15.07
C TYR A 131 -2.51 7.27 16.13
N ASN A 132 -3.75 6.93 15.75
CA ASN A 132 -4.77 6.48 16.70
C ASN A 132 -4.34 5.28 17.56
N LEU A 133 -3.41 4.45 17.08
CA LEU A 133 -2.91 3.28 17.82
C LEU A 133 -2.15 3.68 19.10
N PHE A 134 -1.38 4.78 19.07
CA PHE A 134 -0.54 5.18 20.20
C PHE A 134 -1.36 5.66 21.42
N PRO A 135 -2.26 6.65 21.29
CA PRO A 135 -3.05 7.12 22.42
C PRO A 135 -4.14 6.11 22.83
N ALA A 136 -4.47 5.12 21.99
CA ALA A 136 -5.39 4.05 22.36
C ALA A 136 -4.88 3.24 23.55
N VAL A 137 -3.58 2.94 23.59
CA VAL A 137 -2.93 2.23 24.70
C VAL A 137 -3.03 3.04 26.00
N GLU A 138 -2.84 4.36 25.93
CA GLU A 138 -2.98 5.24 27.09
C GLU A 138 -4.42 5.27 27.61
N ARG A 139 -5.42 5.33 26.72
CA ARG A 139 -6.84 5.30 27.09
C ARG A 139 -7.29 3.96 27.63
N MET A 140 -6.76 2.85 27.12
CA MET A 140 -6.97 1.54 27.74
C MET A 140 -6.49 1.54 29.20
N GLY A 141 -5.34 2.15 29.47
CA GLY A 141 -4.84 2.34 30.84
C GLY A 141 -5.79 3.17 31.73
N GLN A 142 -6.60 4.06 31.15
CA GLN A 142 -7.64 4.81 31.89
C GLN A 142 -8.89 3.95 32.18
N LEU A 143 -9.27 3.04 31.25
CA LEU A 143 -10.34 2.06 31.49
C LEU A 143 -9.98 1.06 32.58
N LEU A 144 -8.72 0.69 32.64
CA LEU A 144 -8.15 -0.22 33.63
C LEU A 144 -7.69 0.50 34.91
N ARG A 145 -8.01 1.80 35.07
CA ARG A 145 -7.83 2.47 36.35
C ARG A 145 -8.70 1.77 37.39
N LEU A 146 -8.05 0.96 38.17
CA LEU A 146 -8.62 0.32 39.34
C LEU A 146 -9.21 1.40 40.25
N PRO A 147 -10.38 1.19 40.84
CA PRO A 147 -10.96 2.13 41.80
C PRO A 147 -9.93 2.50 42.88
N ALA A 148 -9.96 3.75 43.31
CA ALA A 148 -8.98 4.33 44.24
C ALA A 148 -8.78 3.56 45.58
N ASN A 149 -9.61 2.57 45.85
CA ASN A 149 -9.58 1.75 47.04
C ASN A 149 -8.68 0.48 46.96
N MET A 150 -8.01 0.23 45.82
CA MET A 150 -7.03 -0.85 45.74
C MET A 150 -5.69 -0.40 46.33
N GLY A 151 -5.12 -1.20 47.24
CA GLY A 151 -3.94 -0.88 48.05
C GLY A 151 -2.75 -0.36 47.20
N SER A 152 -1.97 0.50 47.80
CA SER A 152 -0.85 1.25 47.14
C SER A 152 0.16 0.38 46.39
N GLY A 153 0.28 -0.89 46.72
CA GLY A 153 1.15 -1.87 46.04
C GLY A 153 0.70 -2.20 44.63
N VAL A 154 -0.57 -2.51 44.41
CA VAL A 154 -1.13 -2.93 43.09
C VAL A 154 -1.14 -1.75 42.12
N ALA A 155 -1.48 -0.55 42.60
CA ALA A 155 -1.43 0.67 41.78
C ALA A 155 0.00 1.00 41.33
N ARG A 156 1.01 0.75 42.17
CA ARG A 156 2.42 0.96 41.83
C ARG A 156 2.94 -0.06 40.83
N TRP A 157 2.60 -1.35 40.99
CA TRP A 157 2.94 -2.39 40.00
C TRP A 157 2.30 -2.12 38.65
N TRP A 158 1.06 -1.68 38.62
CA TRP A 158 0.35 -1.30 37.41
C TRP A 158 0.97 -0.07 36.71
N TYR A 159 1.42 0.92 37.47
CA TYR A 159 2.13 2.07 36.97
C TYR A 159 3.44 1.67 36.25
N TYR A 160 4.26 0.83 36.89
CA TYR A 160 5.51 0.36 36.28
C TYR A 160 5.26 -0.59 35.11
N GLY A 161 4.27 -1.44 35.15
CA GLY A 161 3.86 -2.32 34.03
C GLY A 161 3.51 -1.52 32.78
N ARG A 162 2.75 -0.43 32.95
CA ARG A 162 2.42 0.50 31.86
C ARG A 162 3.64 1.23 31.30
N LEU A 163 4.57 1.60 32.16
CA LEU A 163 5.80 2.30 31.75
C LEU A 163 6.71 1.39 30.93
N LEU A 164 6.72 0.08 31.24
CA LEU A 164 7.52 -0.94 30.54
C LEU A 164 6.92 -1.37 29.20
N LEU A 165 5.64 -1.12 28.95
CA LEU A 165 4.96 -1.60 27.75
C LEU A 165 5.59 -1.04 26.47
N LEU A 166 5.88 0.25 26.40
CA LEU A 166 6.53 0.88 25.23
C LEU A 166 7.96 0.35 25.00
N PRO A 167 8.85 0.28 26.01
CA PRO A 167 10.15 -0.38 25.87
C PRO A 167 10.07 -1.83 25.41
N LEU A 168 9.12 -2.62 25.93
CA LEU A 168 8.96 -4.02 25.55
C LEU A 168 8.48 -4.19 24.10
N VAL A 169 7.53 -3.36 23.64
CA VAL A 169 7.11 -3.35 22.24
C VAL A 169 8.27 -2.95 21.33
N THR A 170 9.04 -1.93 21.71
CA THR A 170 10.22 -1.51 20.95
C THR A 170 11.27 -2.61 20.90
N LEU A 171 11.55 -3.25 22.03
CA LEU A 171 12.46 -4.40 22.11
C LEU A 171 12.00 -5.54 21.20
N GLY A 172 10.70 -5.86 21.19
CA GLY A 172 10.12 -6.89 20.33
C GLY A 172 10.31 -6.59 18.84
N ILE A 173 10.09 -5.32 18.44
CA ILE A 173 10.32 -4.90 17.04
C ILE A 173 11.80 -5.08 16.65
N PHE A 174 12.72 -4.59 17.49
CA PHE A 174 14.17 -4.75 17.22
C PHE A 174 14.61 -6.21 17.26
N HIS A 175 14.04 -7.02 18.16
CA HIS A 175 14.31 -8.45 18.21
C HIS A 175 13.95 -9.11 16.87
N VAL A 176 12.74 -8.86 16.33
CA VAL A 176 12.32 -9.40 15.02
C VAL A 176 13.25 -8.92 13.91
N LEU A 177 13.60 -7.63 13.88
CA LEU A 177 14.51 -7.08 12.88
C LEU A 177 15.89 -7.74 12.92
N PHE A 178 16.45 -7.93 14.12
CA PHE A 178 17.76 -8.58 14.28
C PHE A 178 17.72 -10.08 14.00
N ALA A 179 16.63 -10.77 14.36
CA ALA A 179 16.45 -12.17 14.04
C ALA A 179 16.40 -12.43 12.53
N VAL A 180 15.74 -11.54 11.78
CA VAL A 180 15.71 -11.61 10.31
C VAL A 180 17.07 -11.24 9.69
N ALA A 181 17.76 -10.24 10.26
CA ALA A 181 19.01 -9.73 9.69
C ALA A 181 20.23 -10.61 10.00
N ASN A 182 20.22 -11.38 11.09
CA ASN A 182 21.39 -12.13 11.57
C ASN A 182 21.03 -13.57 11.97
N PRO A 183 21.39 -14.58 11.16
CA PRO A 183 21.10 -15.99 11.44
C PRO A 183 21.69 -16.51 12.76
N ARG A 184 22.85 -16.00 13.20
CA ARG A 184 23.45 -16.38 14.50
C ARG A 184 22.67 -15.82 15.67
N TYR A 185 22.17 -14.58 15.56
CA TYR A 185 21.29 -13.98 16.56
C TYR A 185 19.97 -14.76 16.65
N SER A 186 19.40 -15.14 15.50
CA SER A 186 18.18 -15.96 15.44
C SER A 186 18.38 -17.34 16.13
N ALA A 187 19.50 -18.02 15.85
CA ALA A 187 19.80 -19.32 16.48
C ALA A 187 19.96 -19.20 18.01
N LEU A 188 20.67 -18.16 18.48
CA LEU A 188 20.86 -17.92 19.92
C LEU A 188 19.54 -17.60 20.62
N THR A 189 18.74 -16.71 20.02
CA THR A 189 17.47 -16.30 20.62
C THR A 189 16.41 -17.41 20.57
N ASN A 190 16.39 -18.24 19.53
CA ASN A 190 15.52 -19.42 19.47
C ASN A 190 15.83 -20.42 20.59
N HIS A 191 17.10 -20.62 20.92
CA HIS A 191 17.48 -21.47 22.06
C HIS A 191 17.02 -20.88 23.39
N LEU A 192 17.24 -19.57 23.61
CA LEU A 192 16.76 -18.88 24.81
C LEU A 192 15.22 -18.89 24.93
N TRP A 193 14.52 -18.72 23.80
CA TRP A 193 13.06 -18.78 23.77
C TRP A 193 12.55 -20.20 24.04
N ALA A 194 13.24 -21.23 23.60
CA ALA A 194 12.90 -22.63 23.91
C ALA A 194 13.05 -22.90 25.41
N GLU A 195 14.18 -22.55 26.02
CA GLU A 195 14.39 -22.73 27.47
C GLU A 195 13.41 -21.90 28.31
N LEU A 196 13.13 -20.65 27.91
CA LEU A 196 12.13 -19.82 28.58
C LEU A 196 10.71 -20.38 28.39
N GLY A 197 10.43 -20.95 27.21
CA GLY A 197 9.17 -21.64 26.91
C GLY A 197 8.97 -22.85 27.81
N ASP A 198 9.99 -23.66 28.02
CA ASP A 198 9.95 -24.82 28.92
C ASP A 198 9.73 -24.41 30.37
N LEU A 199 10.40 -23.33 30.83
CA LEU A 199 10.20 -22.78 32.15
C LEU A 199 8.78 -22.20 32.33
N LEU A 200 8.26 -21.49 31.35
CA LEU A 200 6.93 -20.90 31.33
C LEU A 200 5.83 -21.96 31.18
N SER A 201 6.08 -23.08 30.49
CA SER A 201 5.14 -24.18 30.34
C SER A 201 4.78 -24.81 31.67
N VAL A 202 5.75 -24.92 32.58
CA VAL A 202 5.53 -25.41 33.98
C VAL A 202 4.65 -24.43 34.76
N LEU A 203 4.80 -23.12 34.53
CA LEU A 203 4.02 -22.09 35.22
C LEU A 203 2.62 -21.87 34.60
N PHE A 204 2.47 -22.16 33.32
CA PHE A 204 1.27 -21.84 32.53
C PHE A 204 0.78 -23.04 31.70
N GLU A 205 0.71 -24.23 32.29
CA GLU A 205 0.24 -25.48 31.64
C GLU A 205 -1.07 -25.34 30.83
N ARG A 206 -1.84 -24.28 31.06
CA ARG A 206 -3.14 -24.03 30.42
C ARG A 206 -3.21 -22.69 29.65
N LEU A 207 -2.20 -21.83 29.71
CA LEU A 207 -2.21 -20.51 29.07
C LEU A 207 -1.15 -20.45 27.96
N SER A 208 -1.58 -20.48 26.70
CA SER A 208 -0.70 -20.23 25.56
C SER A 208 -0.27 -18.76 25.55
N VAL A 209 1.01 -18.48 25.90
CA VAL A 209 1.58 -17.10 25.85
C VAL A 209 1.42 -16.46 24.47
N PRO A 210 1.69 -17.16 23.34
CA PRO A 210 1.42 -16.62 22.02
C PRO A 210 -0.03 -16.20 21.79
N HIS A 211 -0.99 -16.98 22.27
CA HIS A 211 -2.41 -16.66 22.15
C HIS A 211 -2.79 -15.43 23.01
N LEU A 212 -2.27 -15.34 24.24
CA LEU A 212 -2.48 -14.16 25.08
C LEU A 212 -1.92 -12.88 24.42
N LEU A 213 -0.70 -12.95 23.88
CA LEU A 213 -0.10 -11.82 23.16
C LEU A 213 -0.91 -11.44 21.92
N PHE A 214 -1.44 -12.42 21.21
CA PHE A 214 -2.31 -12.20 20.06
C PHE A 214 -3.63 -11.52 20.45
N PHE A 215 -4.27 -11.99 21.53
CA PHE A 215 -5.46 -11.35 22.08
C PHE A 215 -5.20 -9.90 22.51
N LEU A 216 -4.07 -9.64 23.19
CA LEU A 216 -3.66 -8.29 23.56
C LEU A 216 -3.41 -7.40 22.33
N LEU A 217 -2.80 -7.95 21.28
CA LEU A 217 -2.67 -7.25 20.00
C LEU A 217 -4.05 -6.89 19.44
N GLY A 218 -4.99 -7.82 19.40
CA GLY A 218 -6.37 -7.61 18.98
C GLY A 218 -7.06 -6.51 19.79
N LEU A 219 -6.85 -6.51 21.10
CA LEU A 219 -7.38 -5.49 21.99
C LEU A 219 -6.81 -4.09 21.67
N VAL A 220 -5.50 -3.97 21.45
CA VAL A 220 -4.84 -2.70 21.06
C VAL A 220 -5.31 -2.21 19.70
N LEU A 221 -5.38 -3.11 18.70
CA LEU A 221 -5.85 -2.76 17.36
C LEU A 221 -7.32 -2.31 17.38
N THR A 222 -8.18 -3.04 18.10
CA THR A 222 -9.59 -2.67 18.28
C THR A 222 -9.71 -1.31 18.97
N ALA A 223 -8.94 -1.07 20.03
CA ALA A 223 -8.93 0.20 20.73
C ALA A 223 -8.48 1.35 19.82
N GLY A 224 -7.44 1.14 19.01
CA GLY A 224 -6.95 2.11 18.02
C GLY A 224 -7.98 2.47 16.95
N CYS A 225 -8.83 1.51 16.57
CA CYS A 225 -9.93 1.74 15.65
C CYS A 225 -11.10 2.48 16.31
N LEU A 226 -11.48 2.13 17.54
CA LEU A 226 -12.67 2.66 18.21
C LEU A 226 -12.41 4.01 18.91
N PHE A 227 -11.20 4.22 19.43
CA PHE A 227 -10.86 5.43 20.18
C PHE A 227 -10.26 6.49 19.28
N ILE A 228 -11.11 7.22 18.57
CA ILE A 228 -10.66 8.32 17.71
C ILE A 228 -10.32 9.51 18.58
N ILE A 229 -9.03 9.80 18.72
CA ILE A 229 -8.52 10.91 19.50
C ILE A 229 -8.10 12.03 18.55
N PRO A 230 -8.68 13.24 18.67
CA PRO A 230 -8.37 14.34 17.77
C PRO A 230 -6.85 14.64 17.71
N PHE A 231 -6.27 14.54 16.53
CA PHE A 231 -4.87 14.82 16.25
C PHE A 231 -4.77 15.96 15.24
N HIS A 232 -4.66 17.19 15.76
CA HIS A 232 -4.75 18.40 14.94
C HIS A 232 -3.46 18.75 14.21
N TYR A 233 -2.29 18.23 14.65
CA TYR A 233 -0.99 18.64 14.13
C TYR A 233 -0.89 18.59 12.60
N LEU A 234 -1.29 17.47 11.98
CA LEU A 234 -1.22 17.32 10.52
C LEU A 234 -2.26 18.20 9.80
N ALA A 235 -3.45 18.37 10.38
CA ALA A 235 -4.46 19.26 9.84
C ALA A 235 -4.00 20.74 9.89
N ASP A 236 -3.35 21.15 10.98
CA ASP A 236 -2.77 22.49 11.12
C ASP A 236 -1.63 22.72 10.13
N GLN A 237 -0.79 21.70 9.89
CA GLN A 237 0.24 21.77 8.85
C GLN A 237 -0.39 21.87 7.46
N GLU A 238 -1.40 21.05 7.17
CA GLU A 238 -2.08 21.08 5.88
C GLU A 238 -2.77 22.42 5.60
N SER A 239 -3.36 23.04 6.61
CA SER A 239 -4.01 24.36 6.50
C SER A 239 -3.07 25.48 6.03
N ARG A 240 -1.75 25.31 6.25
CA ARG A 240 -0.71 26.25 5.80
C ARG A 240 -0.36 26.10 4.33
N PHE A 241 -0.75 25.01 3.69
CA PHE A 241 -0.45 24.76 2.29
C PHE A 241 -1.56 25.34 1.39
N GLY A 242 -1.18 26.28 0.51
CA GLY A 242 -2.09 26.82 -0.49
C GLY A 242 -2.20 25.92 -1.72
N GLU A 243 -3.37 25.93 -2.39
CA GLU A 243 -3.61 25.21 -3.65
C GLU A 243 -2.81 25.80 -4.83
N PHE A 244 -2.45 27.08 -4.77
CA PHE A 244 -1.75 27.80 -5.81
C PHE A 244 -0.41 28.37 -5.32
N VAL A 245 0.52 28.52 -6.26
CA VAL A 245 1.80 29.19 -5.99
C VAL A 245 1.54 30.69 -5.80
N LEU A 246 1.96 31.21 -4.65
CA LEU A 246 1.90 32.65 -4.38
C LEU A 246 3.23 33.31 -4.74
N ARG A 247 3.15 34.51 -5.29
CA ARG A 247 4.33 35.34 -5.56
C ARG A 247 4.96 35.78 -4.23
N GLN A 248 6.19 35.35 -4.00
CA GLN A 248 6.96 35.85 -2.85
C GLN A 248 7.48 37.26 -3.18
N ARG A 249 6.96 38.24 -2.45
CA ARG A 249 7.47 39.61 -2.47
C ARG A 249 8.37 39.82 -1.27
N ASN A 250 9.51 40.52 -1.43
CA ASN A 250 10.26 40.99 -0.30
C ASN A 250 9.35 41.97 0.48
N ARG A 251 8.96 41.60 1.69
CA ARG A 251 8.23 42.51 2.57
C ARG A 251 9.18 43.63 2.95
N VAL A 252 8.98 44.81 2.44
CA VAL A 252 9.45 46.05 3.06
C VAL A 252 8.55 46.22 4.27
N ALA A 253 9.09 46.01 5.45
CA ALA A 253 8.32 45.99 6.70
C ALA A 253 7.61 47.33 7.01
N SER A 254 8.14 48.43 6.51
CA SER A 254 7.52 49.77 6.56
C SER A 254 8.29 50.70 5.61
N PHE A 255 7.60 51.64 4.97
CA PHE A 255 8.25 52.76 4.27
C PHE A 255 9.03 53.67 5.24
N ALA A 256 8.74 53.64 6.56
CA ALA A 256 9.36 54.45 7.58
C ALA A 256 10.73 53.94 8.08
N VAL A 257 11.05 52.65 7.87
CA VAL A 257 12.31 52.05 8.38
C VAL A 257 13.00 51.32 7.20
N ARG A 258 13.50 52.08 6.23
CA ARG A 258 14.52 51.60 5.30
C ARG A 258 15.89 51.62 5.99
N GLN A 259 16.17 50.62 6.81
CA GLN A 259 17.55 50.30 7.13
C GLN A 259 18.09 49.44 5.98
N PRO A 260 19.13 49.91 5.27
CA PRO A 260 19.80 49.10 4.28
C PRO A 260 20.39 47.88 4.99
N ASP A 261 19.92 46.68 4.63
CA ASP A 261 20.49 45.41 5.11
C ASP A 261 21.85 45.22 4.41
N PHE A 262 22.91 45.74 5.02
CA PHE A 262 24.29 45.59 4.53
C PHE A 262 24.88 44.20 4.76
N ARG A 263 24.11 43.24 5.29
CA ARG A 263 24.55 41.86 5.38
C ARG A 263 24.67 41.27 3.99
N THR A 264 25.89 41.11 3.54
CA THR A 264 26.21 40.27 2.35
C THR A 264 25.73 38.88 2.67
N ARG A 265 24.53 38.52 2.20
CA ARG A 265 24.04 37.13 2.24
C ARG A 265 25.01 36.31 1.40
N ALA A 266 25.66 35.32 2.00
CA ALA A 266 26.56 34.39 1.33
C ALA A 266 25.87 33.66 0.14
N PHE A 267 24.53 33.63 0.11
CA PHE A 267 23.70 33.15 -0.97
C PHE A 267 22.71 34.25 -1.38
N ARG A 268 23.02 35.02 -2.39
CA ARG A 268 22.01 35.80 -3.11
C ARG A 268 21.12 34.78 -3.87
N PRO A 269 19.78 34.81 -3.68
CA PRO A 269 18.91 34.06 -4.60
C PRO A 269 19.28 34.50 -6.02
N LEU A 270 19.51 33.51 -6.91
CA LEU A 270 19.82 33.75 -8.31
C LEU A 270 18.86 34.81 -8.85
N ASP A 271 19.42 35.82 -9.54
CA ASP A 271 18.63 36.82 -10.25
C ASP A 271 17.59 36.05 -11.12
N LEU A 272 16.34 36.44 -11.05
CA LEU A 272 15.24 35.77 -11.73
C LEU A 272 15.47 35.62 -13.25
N ARG A 273 16.21 36.56 -13.84
CA ARG A 273 16.63 36.47 -15.25
C ARG A 273 17.65 35.35 -15.47
N LYS A 274 18.60 35.16 -14.57
CA LYS A 274 19.58 34.07 -14.65
C LYS A 274 18.90 32.71 -14.48
N GLU A 275 17.98 32.60 -13.50
CA GLU A 275 17.16 31.39 -13.29
C GLU A 275 16.32 31.07 -14.55
N TYR A 276 15.76 32.10 -15.19
CA TYR A 276 15.03 31.94 -16.46
C TYR A 276 15.92 31.42 -17.58
N LEU A 277 17.11 32.03 -17.79
CA LEU A 277 18.04 31.58 -18.85
C LEU A 277 18.56 30.17 -18.61
N MET A 278 18.86 29.81 -17.36
CA MET A 278 19.24 28.45 -17.00
C MET A 278 18.11 27.45 -17.27
N ALA A 279 16.87 27.79 -16.90
CA ALA A 279 15.71 26.95 -17.17
C ALA A 279 15.45 26.78 -18.66
N LEU A 280 15.59 27.87 -19.43
CA LEU A 280 15.41 27.86 -20.90
C LEU A 280 16.48 26.97 -21.56
N GLY A 281 17.75 27.17 -21.23
CA GLY A 281 18.86 26.36 -21.74
C GLY A 281 18.71 24.88 -21.41
N LEU A 282 18.39 24.57 -20.14
CA LEU A 282 18.16 23.20 -19.74
C LEU A 282 16.98 22.56 -20.50
N LEU A 283 15.84 23.26 -20.57
CA LEU A 283 14.66 22.75 -21.30
C LEU A 283 14.95 22.55 -22.78
N ALA A 284 15.73 23.44 -23.44
CA ALA A 284 16.11 23.27 -24.84
C ALA A 284 16.95 22.00 -25.05
N LEU A 285 18.00 21.82 -24.23
CA LEU A 285 18.91 20.67 -24.33
C LEU A 285 18.21 19.35 -24.04
N VAL A 286 17.41 19.28 -22.94
CA VAL A 286 16.73 18.03 -22.59
C VAL A 286 15.57 17.71 -23.55
N ASN A 287 14.88 18.70 -24.11
CA ASN A 287 13.88 18.45 -25.14
C ASN A 287 14.53 17.89 -26.41
N LEU A 288 15.70 18.43 -26.84
CA LEU A 288 16.43 17.91 -27.97
C LEU A 288 16.89 16.47 -27.74
N LEU A 289 17.48 16.19 -26.57
CA LEU A 289 17.92 14.84 -26.20
C LEU A 289 16.75 13.86 -26.22
N LEU A 290 15.64 14.22 -25.55
CA LEU A 290 14.48 13.35 -25.43
C LEU A 290 13.75 13.17 -26.78
N PHE A 291 13.80 14.18 -27.67
CA PHE A 291 13.31 14.07 -29.04
C PHE A 291 14.07 12.97 -29.80
N VAL A 292 15.40 12.95 -29.70
CA VAL A 292 16.24 11.92 -30.34
C VAL A 292 15.90 10.53 -29.79
N VAL A 293 15.80 10.39 -28.44
CA VAL A 293 15.44 9.12 -27.80
C VAL A 293 14.06 8.64 -28.24
N ASN A 294 13.07 9.53 -28.26
CA ASN A 294 11.72 9.18 -28.71
C ASN A 294 11.66 8.81 -30.18
N ALA A 295 12.44 9.51 -31.03
CA ALA A 295 12.52 9.17 -32.46
C ALA A 295 13.10 7.78 -32.69
N ILE A 296 14.13 7.40 -31.92
CA ILE A 296 14.71 6.05 -31.93
C ILE A 296 13.67 5.02 -31.46
N ASP A 297 13.02 5.27 -30.31
CA ASP A 297 12.03 4.35 -29.73
C ASP A 297 10.81 4.17 -30.66
N ILE A 298 10.31 5.26 -31.26
CA ILE A 298 9.18 5.20 -32.20
C ILE A 298 9.57 4.39 -33.44
N ASN A 299 10.73 4.64 -34.00
CA ASN A 299 11.17 3.92 -35.22
C ASN A 299 11.41 2.43 -34.94
N TRP A 300 11.95 2.08 -33.76
CA TRP A 300 12.36 0.72 -33.46
C TRP A 300 11.27 -0.10 -32.76
N ILE A 301 10.51 0.49 -31.82
CA ILE A 301 9.61 -0.25 -30.93
C ILE A 301 8.15 -0.16 -31.37
N TRP A 302 7.69 1.00 -31.90
CA TRP A 302 6.26 1.22 -32.15
C TRP A 302 5.73 0.50 -33.39
N PHE A 303 6.57 0.34 -34.44
CA PHE A 303 6.16 -0.22 -35.74
C PHE A 303 6.62 -1.66 -35.97
N GLY A 304 6.44 -2.52 -34.96
CA GLY A 304 6.75 -3.94 -35.08
C GLY A 304 8.17 -4.28 -34.65
N PHE A 305 8.37 -4.38 -33.37
CA PHE A 305 9.63 -4.82 -32.80
C PHE A 305 9.91 -6.29 -33.13
N HIS A 306 10.98 -6.55 -33.90
CA HIS A 306 11.46 -7.88 -34.23
C HIS A 306 12.85 -8.06 -33.62
N PRO A 307 12.97 -8.68 -32.44
CA PRO A 307 14.26 -8.93 -31.84
C PRO A 307 15.03 -9.98 -32.67
N ALA A 308 16.35 -9.77 -32.82
CA ALA A 308 17.22 -10.79 -33.41
C ALA A 308 17.22 -12.06 -32.54
N PRO A 309 17.48 -13.27 -33.10
CA PRO A 309 17.46 -14.52 -32.34
C PRO A 309 18.39 -14.57 -31.14
N SER A 310 19.47 -13.78 -31.14
CA SER A 310 20.44 -13.65 -30.05
C SER A 310 20.15 -12.51 -29.09
N PHE A 311 19.04 -11.78 -29.23
CA PHE A 311 18.72 -10.62 -28.44
C PHE A 311 18.11 -11.03 -27.07
N ASP A 312 18.76 -10.64 -25.97
CA ASP A 312 18.22 -10.88 -24.63
C ASP A 312 17.10 -9.86 -24.33
N LEU A 313 15.87 -10.28 -24.61
CA LEU A 313 14.67 -9.49 -24.36
C LEU A 313 14.45 -9.24 -22.85
N THR A 314 14.85 -10.16 -22.01
CA THR A 314 14.69 -10.07 -20.56
C THR A 314 15.55 -8.93 -20.00
N GLN A 315 16.83 -8.92 -20.35
CA GLN A 315 17.76 -7.87 -19.95
C GLN A 315 17.31 -6.49 -20.50
N PHE A 316 16.96 -6.43 -21.78
CA PHE A 316 16.50 -5.19 -22.43
C PHE A 316 15.27 -4.58 -21.73
N VAL A 317 14.31 -5.41 -21.36
CA VAL A 317 13.09 -4.91 -20.70
C VAL A 317 13.34 -4.58 -19.24
N HIS A 318 14.09 -5.38 -18.51
CA HIS A 318 14.34 -5.12 -17.09
C HIS A 318 15.20 -3.86 -16.88
N GLU A 319 16.38 -3.82 -17.48
CA GLU A 319 17.31 -2.69 -17.34
C GLU A 319 16.75 -1.42 -17.99
N GLY A 320 16.26 -1.52 -19.23
CA GLY A 320 15.72 -0.39 -19.97
C GLY A 320 14.48 0.22 -19.30
N THR A 321 13.56 -0.59 -18.80
CA THR A 321 12.30 -0.10 -18.19
C THR A 321 12.58 0.70 -16.91
N TYR A 322 13.42 0.18 -16.00
CA TYR A 322 13.70 0.87 -14.73
C TYR A 322 14.43 2.20 -14.93
N VAL A 323 15.41 2.22 -15.83
CA VAL A 323 16.18 3.44 -16.15
C VAL A 323 15.29 4.50 -16.81
N LEU A 324 14.41 4.11 -17.74
CA LEU A 324 13.49 5.05 -18.38
C LEU A 324 12.43 5.59 -17.39
N ILE A 325 11.91 4.76 -16.50
CA ILE A 325 11.01 5.20 -15.44
C ILE A 325 11.72 6.22 -14.53
N LEU A 326 12.95 5.92 -14.12
CA LEU A 326 13.73 6.85 -13.30
C LEU A 326 13.96 8.18 -14.04
N SER A 327 14.25 8.15 -15.35
CA SER A 327 14.44 9.36 -16.17
C SER A 327 13.17 10.22 -16.19
N ILE A 328 11.98 9.63 -16.32
CA ILE A 328 10.70 10.34 -16.25
C ILE A 328 10.51 11.00 -14.88
N LEU A 329 10.81 10.30 -13.78
CA LEU A 329 10.69 10.84 -12.43
C LEU A 329 11.66 11.99 -12.20
N VAL A 330 12.91 11.89 -12.67
CA VAL A 330 13.90 12.98 -12.62
C VAL A 330 13.42 14.17 -13.44
N ALA A 331 12.89 13.93 -14.64
CA ALA A 331 12.33 14.97 -15.50
C ALA A 331 11.20 15.73 -14.79
N MET A 332 10.25 15.02 -14.16
CA MET A 332 9.20 15.65 -13.37
C MET A 332 9.78 16.48 -12.22
N GLY A 333 10.77 15.96 -11.51
CA GLY A 333 11.46 16.66 -10.43
C GLY A 333 12.09 17.99 -10.87
N ILE A 334 12.75 18.01 -12.02
CA ILE A 334 13.37 19.21 -12.59
C ILE A 334 12.29 20.26 -12.94
N VAL A 335 11.19 19.85 -13.59
CA VAL A 335 10.08 20.78 -13.90
C VAL A 335 9.48 21.34 -12.62
N LEU A 336 9.26 20.49 -11.61
CA LEU A 336 8.74 20.92 -10.32
C LEU A 336 9.66 21.92 -9.63
N TRP A 337 10.97 21.75 -9.76
CA TRP A 337 11.95 22.66 -9.20
C TRP A 337 11.87 24.06 -9.82
N PHE A 338 11.84 24.19 -11.14
CA PHE A 338 11.77 25.48 -11.81
C PHE A 338 10.41 26.17 -11.60
N PHE A 339 9.31 25.41 -11.60
CA PHE A 339 7.97 25.95 -11.41
C PHE A 339 7.50 26.02 -9.94
N ARG A 340 8.44 26.04 -8.97
CA ARG A 340 8.09 26.07 -7.54
C ARG A 340 7.83 27.47 -6.97
N ARG A 341 8.42 28.53 -7.55
CA ARG A 341 8.47 29.88 -7.00
C ARG A 341 8.16 30.98 -8.03
N ASN A 342 8.86 32.12 -7.90
CA ASN A 342 8.66 33.36 -8.63
C ASN A 342 8.85 33.27 -10.14
N LEU A 343 9.53 32.25 -10.66
CA LEU A 343 9.69 32.03 -12.10
C LEU A 343 8.33 31.88 -12.82
N ASN A 344 7.29 31.38 -12.13
CA ASN A 344 5.90 31.32 -12.63
C ASN A 344 5.29 32.70 -12.94
N PHE A 345 5.90 33.79 -12.42
CA PHE A 345 5.41 35.16 -12.54
C PHE A 345 6.34 36.04 -13.37
N TYR A 346 7.38 35.48 -14.01
CA TYR A 346 8.32 36.20 -14.87
C TYR A 346 7.69 36.50 -16.24
N GLN A 347 6.98 37.63 -16.29
CA GLN A 347 6.21 38.06 -17.48
C GLN A 347 6.97 37.98 -18.83
N PRO A 348 8.25 38.43 -18.92
CA PRO A 348 8.95 38.46 -20.23
C PRO A 348 9.18 37.07 -20.85
N GLY A 349 9.19 35.97 -20.08
CA GLY A 349 9.58 34.66 -20.59
C GLY A 349 8.72 33.48 -20.14
N VAL A 350 7.74 33.69 -19.27
CA VAL A 350 6.96 32.58 -18.67
C VAL A 350 6.22 31.74 -19.70
N ARG A 351 5.76 32.35 -20.82
CA ARG A 351 5.06 31.62 -21.89
C ARG A 351 6.01 30.64 -22.57
N VAL A 352 7.24 31.08 -22.92
CA VAL A 352 8.25 30.22 -23.54
C VAL A 352 8.62 29.04 -22.63
N LEU A 353 8.85 29.30 -21.34
CA LEU A 353 9.13 28.24 -20.39
C LEU A 353 7.97 27.24 -20.25
N ARG A 354 6.73 27.73 -20.26
CA ARG A 354 5.55 26.84 -20.17
C ARG A 354 5.44 25.97 -21.42
N VAL A 355 5.64 26.54 -22.61
CA VAL A 355 5.63 25.76 -23.85
C VAL A 355 6.75 24.73 -23.84
N GLY A 356 8.00 25.14 -23.54
CA GLY A 356 9.13 24.21 -23.47
C GLY A 356 8.94 23.10 -22.45
N ALA A 357 8.40 23.41 -21.26
CA ALA A 357 8.08 22.41 -20.24
C ALA A 357 6.90 21.52 -20.67
N THR A 358 5.91 22.04 -21.39
CA THR A 358 4.81 21.25 -21.93
C THR A 358 5.30 20.24 -22.96
N ILE A 359 6.16 20.68 -23.91
CA ILE A 359 6.78 19.79 -24.88
C ILE A 359 7.55 18.68 -24.17
N TRP A 360 8.32 19.03 -23.14
CA TRP A 360 9.07 18.05 -22.37
C TRP A 360 8.18 17.03 -21.66
N VAL A 361 7.08 17.47 -21.01
CA VAL A 361 6.12 16.58 -20.37
C VAL A 361 5.45 15.66 -21.39
N LEU A 362 5.08 16.17 -22.57
CA LEU A 362 4.50 15.36 -23.65
C LEU A 362 5.49 14.31 -24.18
N GLN A 363 6.75 14.69 -24.36
CA GLN A 363 7.80 13.74 -24.76
C GLN A 363 8.03 12.65 -23.71
N ASN A 364 7.96 12.98 -22.40
CA ASN A 364 8.00 11.99 -21.33
C ASN A 364 6.75 11.08 -21.32
N ALA A 365 5.59 11.59 -21.75
CA ALA A 365 4.41 10.73 -21.92
C ALA A 365 4.58 9.75 -23.09
N VAL A 366 5.19 10.19 -24.20
CA VAL A 366 5.58 9.31 -25.32
C VAL A 366 6.56 8.23 -24.84
N LEU A 367 7.57 8.63 -24.05
CA LEU A 367 8.52 7.68 -23.45
C LEU A 367 7.82 6.67 -22.53
N ALA A 368 6.84 7.09 -21.73
CA ALA A 368 6.04 6.18 -20.89
C ALA A 368 5.24 5.18 -21.72
N VAL A 369 4.72 5.58 -22.89
CA VAL A 369 4.08 4.68 -23.85
C VAL A 369 5.10 3.69 -24.44
N SER A 370 6.32 4.14 -24.78
CA SER A 370 7.40 3.25 -25.22
C SER A 370 7.73 2.18 -24.18
N VAL A 371 7.78 2.55 -22.90
CA VAL A 371 7.95 1.58 -21.79
C VAL A 371 6.77 0.60 -21.71
N ALA A 372 5.54 1.08 -21.90
CA ALA A 372 4.36 0.22 -21.94
C ALA A 372 4.43 -0.80 -23.10
N LEU A 373 4.89 -0.38 -24.27
CA LEU A 373 5.10 -1.27 -25.42
C LEU A 373 6.21 -2.30 -25.17
N ARG A 374 7.33 -1.90 -24.55
CA ARG A 374 8.38 -2.87 -24.14
C ARG A 374 7.81 -3.94 -23.22
N ASN A 375 7.04 -3.54 -22.19
CA ASN A 375 6.37 -4.47 -21.30
C ASN A 375 5.35 -5.36 -22.06
N TYR A 376 4.62 -4.80 -23.02
CA TYR A 376 3.71 -5.55 -23.88
C TYR A 376 4.44 -6.64 -24.67
N TYR A 377 5.53 -6.33 -25.39
CA TYR A 377 6.32 -7.33 -26.11
C TYR A 377 6.89 -8.39 -25.19
N TYR A 378 7.33 -8.00 -23.99
CA TYR A 378 7.80 -8.96 -23.00
C TYR A 378 6.70 -9.90 -22.53
N ILE A 379 5.47 -9.40 -22.35
CA ILE A 379 4.30 -10.23 -22.02
C ILE A 379 3.98 -11.18 -23.17
N GLN A 380 4.07 -10.74 -24.42
CA GLN A 380 3.85 -11.59 -25.59
C GLN A 380 4.89 -12.73 -25.69
N TYR A 381 6.11 -12.49 -25.23
CA TYR A 381 7.18 -13.48 -25.27
C TYR A 381 7.17 -14.41 -24.05
N SER A 382 7.09 -13.86 -22.86
CA SER A 382 7.31 -14.58 -21.59
C SER A 382 6.03 -14.80 -20.77
N GLY A 383 4.84 -14.41 -21.30
CA GLY A 383 3.58 -14.52 -20.59
C GLY A 383 3.30 -13.38 -19.59
N LEU A 384 2.21 -13.47 -18.87
CA LEU A 384 1.77 -12.48 -17.88
C LEU A 384 2.24 -12.87 -16.47
N ALA A 385 2.72 -11.88 -15.69
CA ALA A 385 3.18 -12.07 -14.32
C ALA A 385 2.86 -10.82 -13.45
N TYR A 386 2.86 -10.96 -12.13
CA TYR A 386 2.55 -9.87 -11.20
C TYR A 386 3.37 -8.59 -11.45
N LYS A 387 4.69 -8.73 -11.65
CA LYS A 387 5.57 -7.59 -11.92
C LYS A 387 5.15 -6.82 -13.18
N ARG A 388 4.72 -7.53 -14.23
CA ARG A 388 4.31 -6.93 -15.52
C ARG A 388 2.98 -6.18 -15.39
N ILE A 389 2.04 -6.69 -14.60
CA ILE A 389 0.80 -5.98 -14.25
C ILE A 389 1.12 -4.73 -13.41
N GLY A 390 2.04 -4.87 -12.44
CA GLY A 390 2.50 -3.76 -11.60
C GLY A 390 3.13 -2.63 -12.41
N VAL A 391 3.89 -2.94 -13.47
CA VAL A 391 4.45 -1.92 -14.40
C VAL A 391 3.33 -1.10 -15.05
N TYR A 392 2.25 -1.71 -15.53
CA TYR A 392 1.13 -0.95 -16.09
C TYR A 392 0.42 -0.07 -15.06
N GLY A 393 0.20 -0.57 -13.85
CA GLY A 393 -0.35 0.24 -12.75
C GLY A 393 0.54 1.44 -12.44
N PHE A 394 1.86 1.25 -12.40
CA PHE A 394 2.82 2.31 -12.18
C PHE A 394 2.88 3.31 -13.35
N LEU A 395 2.86 2.85 -14.60
CA LEU A 395 2.84 3.72 -15.77
C LEU A 395 1.56 4.56 -15.84
N LEU A 396 0.41 3.99 -15.48
CA LEU A 396 -0.84 4.74 -15.39
C LEU A 396 -0.75 5.86 -14.35
N LEU A 397 -0.14 5.57 -13.19
CA LEU A 397 0.12 6.59 -12.16
C LEU A 397 1.11 7.65 -12.66
N THR A 398 2.14 7.25 -13.40
CA THR A 398 3.13 8.15 -14.00
C THR A 398 2.49 9.08 -15.03
N LEU A 399 1.64 8.57 -15.93
CA LEU A 399 0.89 9.38 -16.91
C LEU A 399 -0.06 10.36 -16.21
N PHE A 400 -0.74 9.91 -15.14
CA PHE A 400 -1.54 10.82 -14.31
C PHE A 400 -0.67 11.89 -13.65
N GLY A 401 0.52 11.52 -13.14
CA GLY A 401 1.51 12.44 -12.60
C GLY A 401 1.94 13.50 -13.60
N LEU A 402 2.27 13.11 -14.84
CA LEU A 402 2.60 14.01 -15.95
C LEU A 402 1.44 14.97 -16.26
N ALA A 403 0.20 14.48 -16.31
CA ALA A 403 -0.99 15.32 -16.48
C ALA A 403 -1.14 16.35 -15.36
N THR A 404 -0.91 15.95 -14.09
CA THR A 404 -0.96 16.89 -12.96
C THR A 404 0.18 17.92 -12.99
N VAL A 405 1.36 17.56 -13.53
CA VAL A 405 2.46 18.49 -13.78
C VAL A 405 2.06 19.53 -14.83
N LEU A 406 1.36 19.14 -15.91
CA LEU A 406 0.81 20.10 -16.88
C LEU A 406 -0.18 21.05 -16.22
N LEU A 407 -1.09 20.55 -15.39
CA LEU A 407 -2.01 21.41 -14.62
C LEU A 407 -1.25 22.39 -13.73
N LYS A 408 -0.16 21.95 -13.10
CA LYS A 408 0.69 22.81 -12.27
C LYS A 408 1.32 23.93 -13.11
N ILE A 409 1.88 23.63 -14.27
CA ILE A 409 2.55 24.59 -15.16
C ILE A 409 1.57 25.68 -15.62
N TRP A 410 0.39 25.26 -16.09
CA TRP A 410 -0.58 26.19 -16.67
C TRP A 410 -1.42 26.93 -15.64
N GLN A 411 -1.88 26.24 -14.60
CA GLN A 411 -2.74 26.81 -13.56
C GLN A 411 -1.98 27.35 -12.35
N ARG A 412 -0.64 27.31 -12.36
CA ARG A 412 0.21 27.73 -11.22
C ARG A 412 -0.14 27.00 -9.94
N ARG A 413 -0.48 25.71 -10.00
CA ARG A 413 -0.80 24.93 -8.81
C ARG A 413 0.44 24.72 -7.95
N SER A 414 0.24 24.60 -6.64
CA SER A 414 1.30 24.35 -5.67
C SER A 414 1.80 22.90 -5.73
N ALA A 415 2.94 22.61 -5.12
CA ALA A 415 3.41 21.25 -4.93
C ALA A 415 2.44 20.41 -4.07
N TYR A 416 1.80 21.04 -3.08
CA TYR A 416 0.77 20.41 -2.26
C TYR A 416 -0.39 19.91 -3.11
N SER A 417 -0.94 20.74 -4.00
CA SER A 417 -2.03 20.32 -4.90
C SER A 417 -1.63 19.10 -5.76
N LEU A 418 -0.38 19.07 -6.21
CA LEU A 418 0.16 17.96 -6.99
C LEU A 418 0.23 16.66 -6.17
N VAL A 419 0.85 16.73 -4.98
CA VAL A 419 0.97 15.57 -4.09
C VAL A 419 -0.41 15.04 -3.70
N ARG A 420 -1.36 15.92 -3.42
CA ARG A 420 -2.74 15.56 -3.08
C ARG A 420 -3.42 14.76 -4.20
N LEU A 421 -3.34 15.26 -5.44
CA LEU A 421 -3.97 14.59 -6.60
C LEU A 421 -3.31 13.24 -6.89
N ASN A 422 -1.97 13.18 -6.83
CA ASN A 422 -1.24 11.95 -7.09
C ASN A 422 -1.42 10.90 -5.97
N ALA A 423 -1.51 11.32 -4.71
CA ALA A 423 -1.81 10.42 -3.60
C ALA A 423 -3.22 9.82 -3.73
N LEU A 424 -4.20 10.62 -4.17
CA LEU A 424 -5.54 10.13 -4.45
C LEU A 424 -5.57 9.15 -5.64
N ALA A 425 -4.82 9.44 -6.71
CA ALA A 425 -4.67 8.54 -7.84
C ALA A 425 -3.99 7.23 -7.45
N ALA A 426 -2.93 7.29 -6.64
CA ALA A 426 -2.26 6.10 -6.10
C ALA A 426 -3.21 5.23 -5.27
N TYR A 427 -4.06 5.85 -4.45
CA TYR A 427 -5.13 5.15 -3.74
C TYR A 427 -6.13 4.50 -4.70
N GLY A 428 -6.54 5.20 -5.77
CA GLY A 428 -7.40 4.63 -6.81
C GLY A 428 -6.77 3.43 -7.54
N ILE A 429 -5.47 3.50 -7.87
CA ILE A 429 -4.72 2.39 -8.47
C ILE A 429 -4.65 1.20 -7.50
N LEU A 430 -4.43 1.44 -6.22
CA LEU A 430 -4.43 0.37 -5.20
C LEU A 430 -5.78 -0.36 -5.17
N LEU A 431 -6.90 0.37 -5.19
CA LEU A 431 -8.24 -0.23 -5.25
C LEU A 431 -8.47 -0.99 -6.56
N LEU A 432 -8.01 -0.48 -7.69
CA LEU A 432 -8.11 -1.14 -8.98
C LEU A 432 -7.34 -2.47 -8.99
N LEU A 433 -6.13 -2.49 -8.44
CA LEU A 433 -5.34 -3.72 -8.32
C LEU A 433 -5.97 -4.72 -7.33
N ALA A 434 -6.67 -4.23 -6.30
CA ALA A 434 -7.41 -5.07 -5.37
C ALA A 434 -8.62 -5.77 -6.00
N GLY A 435 -9.24 -5.15 -7.04
CA GLY A 435 -10.48 -5.62 -7.66
C GLY A 435 -10.33 -6.79 -8.64
N GLY A 436 -9.11 -7.21 -8.99
CA GLY A 436 -8.87 -8.22 -10.02
C GLY A 436 -8.56 -9.62 -9.48
N ASN A 437 -9.12 -10.64 -10.11
CA ASN A 437 -8.63 -12.03 -9.95
C ASN A 437 -7.48 -12.26 -10.96
N TRP A 438 -6.36 -11.57 -10.70
CA TRP A 438 -5.22 -11.50 -11.60
C TRP A 438 -4.60 -12.86 -11.86
N GLU A 439 -4.60 -13.76 -10.88
CA GLU A 439 -3.97 -15.06 -10.98
C GLU A 439 -4.70 -15.98 -11.96
N VAL A 440 -6.01 -16.00 -11.91
CA VAL A 440 -6.80 -16.75 -12.89
C VAL A 440 -6.62 -16.17 -14.31
N TRP A 441 -6.55 -14.85 -14.44
CA TRP A 441 -6.26 -14.20 -15.72
C TRP A 441 -4.86 -14.52 -16.23
N MET A 442 -3.85 -14.55 -15.33
CA MET A 442 -2.48 -14.96 -15.68
C MET A 442 -2.44 -16.40 -16.20
N VAL A 443 -3.11 -17.33 -15.52
CA VAL A 443 -3.18 -18.73 -15.97
C VAL A 443 -3.86 -18.83 -17.35
N ARG A 444 -5.02 -18.17 -17.52
CA ARG A 444 -5.73 -18.15 -18.80
C ARG A 444 -4.89 -17.60 -19.94
N PHE A 445 -4.18 -16.53 -19.68
CA PHE A 445 -3.34 -15.88 -20.67
C PHE A 445 -2.10 -16.72 -21.00
N ASN A 446 -1.38 -17.24 -20.00
CA ASN A 446 -0.14 -17.98 -20.19
C ASN A 446 -0.36 -19.38 -20.79
N LEU A 447 -1.54 -19.94 -20.63
CA LEU A 447 -1.91 -21.22 -21.24
C LEU A 447 -2.59 -21.08 -22.62
N GLN A 448 -2.54 -19.89 -23.26
CA GLN A 448 -2.98 -19.75 -24.65
C GLN A 448 -2.07 -20.52 -25.62
N PRO A 449 -2.60 -21.03 -26.74
CA PRO A 449 -1.84 -21.88 -27.70
C PRO A 449 -0.59 -21.22 -28.28
N ARG A 450 -0.56 -19.89 -28.33
CA ARG A 450 0.59 -19.10 -28.85
C ARG A 450 1.87 -19.23 -28.04
N PHE A 451 1.78 -19.57 -26.75
CA PHE A 451 2.94 -19.74 -25.90
C PHE A 451 3.48 -21.16 -25.98
N ARG A 452 4.66 -21.32 -26.58
CA ARG A 452 5.35 -22.61 -26.66
C ARG A 452 6.11 -22.93 -25.37
N HIS A 453 6.65 -21.90 -24.71
CA HIS A 453 7.34 -21.99 -23.43
C HIS A 453 6.40 -21.54 -22.32
N VAL A 454 6.23 -22.34 -21.29
CA VAL A 454 5.37 -22.06 -20.15
C VAL A 454 6.14 -22.32 -18.85
N ASP A 455 6.27 -21.29 -18.04
CA ASP A 455 6.73 -21.43 -16.66
C ASP A 455 5.63 -22.07 -15.81
N TYR A 456 5.63 -23.40 -15.83
CA TYR A 456 4.59 -24.18 -15.14
C TYR A 456 4.80 -24.19 -13.63
N GLY A 457 6.07 -24.11 -13.17
CA GLY A 457 6.40 -23.97 -11.75
C GLY A 457 5.76 -22.72 -11.14
N PHE A 458 5.88 -21.58 -11.83
CA PHE A 458 5.23 -20.34 -11.42
C PHE A 458 3.70 -20.46 -11.35
N LEU A 459 3.08 -21.13 -12.33
CA LEU A 459 1.63 -21.32 -12.34
C LEU A 459 1.16 -22.23 -11.20
N LEU A 460 1.92 -23.28 -10.87
CA LEU A 460 1.62 -24.19 -9.75
C LEU A 460 1.84 -23.52 -8.38
N ALA A 461 2.76 -22.56 -8.28
CA ALA A 461 3.00 -21.81 -7.04
C ALA A 461 1.92 -20.75 -6.75
N MET A 462 1.01 -20.49 -7.70
CA MET A 462 -0.10 -19.56 -7.49
C MET A 462 -1.10 -20.07 -6.44
N PRO A 463 -1.94 -19.18 -5.86
CA PRO A 463 -2.98 -19.56 -4.90
C PRO A 463 -3.97 -20.59 -5.47
N ASP A 464 -4.56 -21.37 -4.58
CA ASP A 464 -5.41 -22.54 -4.91
C ASP A 464 -6.59 -22.23 -5.86
N ARG A 465 -7.09 -20.99 -5.88
CA ARG A 465 -8.16 -20.53 -6.78
C ARG A 465 -7.86 -20.67 -8.27
N VAL A 466 -6.59 -20.90 -8.65
CA VAL A 466 -6.22 -21.15 -10.06
C VAL A 466 -6.30 -22.61 -10.46
N LEU A 467 -6.37 -23.53 -9.50
CA LEU A 467 -6.34 -24.98 -9.76
C LEU A 467 -7.44 -25.45 -10.72
N PRO A 468 -8.70 -24.98 -10.66
CA PRO A 468 -9.72 -25.34 -11.64
C PRO A 468 -9.32 -24.99 -13.08
N GLU A 469 -8.73 -23.81 -13.28
CA GLU A 469 -8.31 -23.35 -14.60
C GLU A 469 -7.10 -24.15 -15.13
N LEU A 470 -6.17 -24.51 -14.24
CA LEU A 470 -5.06 -25.41 -14.57
C LEU A 470 -5.54 -26.81 -14.93
N ALA A 471 -6.50 -27.35 -14.19
CA ALA A 471 -7.07 -28.67 -14.45
C ALA A 471 -7.83 -28.72 -15.80
N LEU A 472 -8.66 -27.71 -16.07
CA LEU A 472 -9.39 -27.59 -17.34
C LEU A 472 -8.45 -27.55 -18.56
N ARG A 473 -7.28 -26.93 -18.41
CA ARG A 473 -6.29 -26.73 -19.49
C ARG A 473 -5.12 -27.71 -19.45
N ALA A 474 -5.14 -28.71 -18.56
CA ALA A 474 -4.06 -29.68 -18.43
C ALA A 474 -3.80 -30.44 -19.76
N HIS A 475 -4.84 -30.67 -20.58
CA HIS A 475 -4.71 -31.29 -21.90
C HIS A 475 -3.89 -30.44 -22.89
N THR A 476 -3.84 -29.12 -22.72
CA THR A 476 -3.08 -28.20 -23.59
C THR A 476 -1.58 -28.19 -23.31
N LEU A 477 -1.12 -28.88 -22.28
CA LEU A 477 0.30 -28.96 -21.91
C LEU A 477 1.10 -29.92 -22.81
N ALA A 478 0.41 -30.85 -23.48
CA ALA A 478 1.06 -31.75 -24.42
C ALA A 478 1.68 -30.98 -25.59
N GLY A 479 2.95 -31.27 -25.89
CA GLY A 479 3.69 -30.60 -26.98
C GLY A 479 4.27 -29.23 -26.64
N ARG A 480 4.16 -28.74 -25.38
CA ARG A 480 4.77 -27.51 -24.94
C ARG A 480 6.06 -27.77 -24.17
N GLN A 481 6.97 -26.76 -24.19
CA GLN A 481 8.15 -26.78 -23.36
C GLN A 481 7.78 -26.17 -21.99
N LEU A 482 7.66 -27.04 -20.99
CA LEU A 482 7.36 -26.66 -19.64
C LEU A 482 8.66 -26.46 -18.86
N THR A 483 8.72 -25.44 -18.06
CA THR A 483 9.86 -25.13 -17.20
C THR A 483 9.42 -24.94 -15.76
N THR A 484 10.34 -25.16 -14.85
CA THR A 484 10.22 -24.83 -13.42
C THR A 484 11.54 -24.28 -12.93
N GLU A 485 11.50 -23.43 -11.91
CA GLU A 485 12.69 -22.92 -11.23
C GLU A 485 13.08 -23.91 -10.12
N ASP A 486 14.37 -24.25 -10.00
CA ASP A 486 14.87 -25.06 -8.90
C ASP A 486 15.14 -24.21 -7.65
N GLU A 487 15.57 -24.85 -6.56
CA GLU A 487 15.89 -24.17 -5.28
C GLU A 487 16.99 -23.11 -5.40
N TYR A 488 17.81 -23.17 -6.46
CA TYR A 488 18.91 -22.24 -6.74
C TYR A 488 18.55 -21.16 -7.78
N GLY A 489 17.26 -21.07 -8.19
CA GLY A 489 16.81 -20.09 -9.18
C GLY A 489 17.16 -20.45 -10.63
N LYS A 490 17.56 -21.71 -10.93
CA LYS A 490 17.86 -22.16 -12.29
C LYS A 490 16.65 -22.79 -12.96
N TRP A 491 16.42 -22.40 -14.19
CA TRP A 491 15.37 -22.98 -15.03
C TRP A 491 15.68 -24.39 -15.44
N GLN A 492 14.76 -25.32 -15.12
CA GLN A 492 14.86 -26.73 -15.52
C GLN A 492 13.66 -27.12 -16.38
N PRO A 493 13.89 -27.95 -17.41
CA PRO A 493 12.80 -28.49 -18.21
C PRO A 493 11.94 -29.45 -17.38
N LEU A 494 10.63 -29.34 -17.52
CA LEU A 494 9.64 -30.17 -16.82
C LEU A 494 8.91 -31.06 -17.83
N ALA A 495 8.98 -32.40 -17.65
CA ALA A 495 8.25 -33.32 -18.51
C ALA A 495 6.72 -33.18 -18.31
N PRO A 496 5.89 -33.25 -19.38
CA PRO A 496 4.43 -33.12 -19.27
C PRO A 496 3.77 -34.10 -18.29
N LYS A 497 4.29 -35.34 -18.21
CA LYS A 497 3.80 -36.33 -17.22
C LYS A 497 4.07 -35.90 -15.79
N THR A 498 5.26 -35.38 -15.51
CA THR A 498 5.63 -34.86 -14.20
C THR A 498 4.79 -33.63 -13.84
N ALA A 499 4.54 -32.74 -14.81
CA ALA A 499 3.67 -31.59 -14.64
C ALA A 499 2.25 -31.97 -14.20
N GLN A 500 1.67 -33.03 -14.85
CA GLN A 500 0.38 -33.55 -14.46
C GLN A 500 0.38 -34.20 -13.07
N GLN A 501 1.43 -34.92 -12.70
CA GLN A 501 1.58 -35.51 -11.37
C GLN A 501 1.67 -34.42 -10.28
N LEU A 502 2.44 -33.34 -10.53
CA LEU A 502 2.54 -32.21 -9.62
C LEU A 502 1.19 -31.50 -9.45
N LEU A 503 0.44 -31.31 -10.54
CA LEU A 503 -0.90 -30.74 -10.49
C LEU A 503 -1.86 -31.64 -9.67
N ALA A 504 -1.85 -32.93 -9.93
CA ALA A 504 -2.69 -33.90 -9.20
C ALA A 504 -2.37 -33.88 -7.69
N ARG A 505 -1.08 -33.90 -7.33
CA ARG A 505 -0.63 -33.76 -5.95
C ARG A 505 -1.12 -32.45 -5.32
N ARG A 506 -0.97 -31.32 -6.02
CA ARG A 506 -1.41 -30.00 -5.54
C ARG A 506 -2.92 -29.94 -5.32
N ILE A 507 -3.72 -30.58 -6.19
CA ILE A 507 -5.18 -30.69 -6.02
C ILE A 507 -5.53 -31.54 -4.79
N GLN A 508 -4.81 -32.65 -4.55
CA GLN A 508 -5.03 -33.47 -3.35
C GLN A 508 -4.69 -32.69 -2.08
N GLU A 509 -3.56 -31.99 -2.05
CA GLU A 509 -3.17 -31.13 -0.93
C GLU A 509 -4.21 -30.04 -0.67
N PHE A 510 -4.70 -29.38 -1.72
CA PHE A 510 -5.78 -28.38 -1.62
C PHE A 510 -7.05 -28.97 -1.01
N ARG A 511 -7.50 -30.13 -1.48
CA ARG A 511 -8.71 -30.79 -0.96
C ARG A 511 -8.55 -31.18 0.52
N ALA A 512 -7.38 -31.68 0.92
CA ALA A 512 -7.09 -32.01 2.32
C ALA A 512 -7.05 -30.78 3.22
N LEU A 513 -6.48 -29.70 2.73
CA LEU A 513 -6.45 -28.41 3.45
C LEU A 513 -7.86 -27.81 3.57
N GLU A 514 -8.62 -27.82 2.48
CA GLU A 514 -9.97 -27.23 2.46
C GLU A 514 -10.95 -27.97 3.37
N ALA A 515 -10.82 -29.31 3.51
CA ALA A 515 -11.60 -30.11 4.43
C ALA A 515 -11.37 -29.73 5.91
N ARG A 516 -10.18 -29.21 6.24
CA ARG A 516 -9.81 -28.78 7.61
C ARG A 516 -10.00 -27.28 7.83
N ARG A 517 -10.25 -26.51 6.77
CA ARG A 517 -10.29 -25.05 6.85
C ARG A 517 -11.60 -24.57 7.47
N HIS A 518 -11.50 -23.73 8.49
CA HIS A 518 -12.66 -23.10 9.10
C HIS A 518 -13.27 -22.06 8.16
N TRP A 519 -14.58 -21.86 8.27
CA TRP A 519 -15.36 -21.01 7.37
C TRP A 519 -14.88 -19.53 7.28
N PRO A 520 -14.34 -18.87 8.35
CA PRO A 520 -13.88 -17.49 8.25
C PRO A 520 -12.62 -17.33 7.40
N SER A 521 -11.83 -18.40 7.25
CA SER A 521 -10.60 -18.45 6.45
C SER A 521 -10.82 -18.76 4.96
N ARG A 522 -12.07 -18.98 4.55
CA ARG A 522 -12.43 -19.28 3.15
C ARG A 522 -12.66 -17.99 2.37
N THR A 523 -12.20 -17.97 1.11
CA THR A 523 -12.63 -16.99 0.13
C THR A 523 -13.70 -17.61 -0.76
N TRP A 524 -14.50 -16.74 -1.40
CA TRP A 524 -15.46 -17.20 -2.40
C TRP A 524 -14.79 -17.97 -3.56
N ALA A 525 -13.62 -17.50 -4.00
CA ALA A 525 -12.85 -18.14 -5.05
C ALA A 525 -12.32 -19.52 -4.64
N ASP A 526 -11.86 -19.70 -3.39
CA ASP A 526 -11.43 -20.99 -2.86
C ASP A 526 -12.65 -21.96 -2.77
N TRP A 527 -13.80 -21.45 -2.32
CA TRP A 527 -15.03 -22.23 -2.26
C TRP A 527 -15.50 -22.69 -3.67
N GLN A 528 -15.43 -21.80 -4.68
CA GLN A 528 -15.73 -22.17 -6.07
C GLN A 528 -14.76 -23.23 -6.58
N ALA A 529 -13.48 -23.14 -6.24
CA ALA A 529 -12.47 -24.13 -6.62
C ALA A 529 -12.75 -25.50 -5.98
N ALA A 530 -13.11 -25.52 -4.69
CA ALA A 530 -13.47 -26.76 -3.99
C ALA A 530 -14.69 -27.44 -4.63
N ARG A 531 -15.75 -26.66 -4.87
CA ARG A 531 -16.98 -27.15 -5.51
C ARG A 531 -16.72 -27.71 -6.90
N PHE A 532 -15.89 -27.07 -7.70
CA PHE A 532 -15.51 -27.57 -9.02
C PHE A 532 -14.91 -29.00 -8.95
N PHE A 533 -14.02 -29.26 -8.00
CA PHE A 533 -13.42 -30.59 -7.85
C PHE A 533 -14.37 -31.63 -7.24
N GLU A 534 -15.30 -31.21 -6.39
CA GLU A 534 -16.37 -32.09 -5.90
C GLU A 534 -17.31 -32.52 -7.01
N ASP A 535 -17.75 -31.61 -7.85
CA ASP A 535 -18.63 -31.91 -9.00
C ASP A 535 -17.94 -32.84 -10.02
N GLN A 536 -16.66 -32.62 -10.33
CA GLN A 536 -15.89 -33.51 -11.19
C GLN A 536 -15.72 -34.91 -10.59
N TYR A 537 -15.46 -35.00 -9.29
CA TYR A 537 -15.36 -36.31 -8.62
C TYR A 537 -16.69 -37.08 -8.67
N ASN A 538 -17.79 -36.41 -8.39
CA ASN A 538 -19.13 -37.00 -8.44
C ASN A 538 -19.51 -37.47 -9.87
N LEU A 539 -19.12 -36.72 -10.92
CA LEU A 539 -19.31 -37.13 -12.32
C LEU A 539 -18.49 -38.38 -12.65
N THR A 540 -17.26 -38.48 -12.17
CA THR A 540 -16.41 -39.66 -12.40
C THR A 540 -16.95 -40.89 -11.71
N LEU A 541 -17.46 -40.79 -10.49
CA LEU A 541 -18.12 -41.88 -9.75
C LEU A 541 -19.38 -42.35 -10.48
N LYS A 542 -20.22 -41.42 -10.94
CA LYS A 542 -21.44 -41.77 -11.73
C LYS A 542 -21.09 -42.49 -13.04
N ALA A 543 -20.05 -42.01 -13.75
CA ALA A 543 -19.60 -42.68 -14.98
C ALA A 543 -19.09 -44.11 -14.71
N GLN A 544 -18.34 -44.30 -13.62
CA GLN A 544 -17.86 -45.64 -13.21
C GLN A 544 -19.00 -46.56 -12.79
N SER A 545 -20.02 -46.07 -12.09
CA SER A 545 -21.21 -46.87 -11.70
C SER A 545 -22.06 -47.26 -12.90
N HIS A 546 -22.21 -46.39 -13.91
CA HIS A 546 -22.88 -46.70 -15.15
C HIS A 546 -22.14 -47.77 -15.99
N VAL A 547 -20.81 -47.70 -16.04
CA VAL A 547 -19.97 -48.70 -16.73
C VAL A 547 -20.01 -50.05 -15.98
N ALA A 548 -20.06 -50.03 -14.64
CA ALA A 548 -20.22 -51.27 -13.86
C ALA A 548 -21.61 -51.88 -14.05
N ALA A 549 -22.68 -51.08 -14.09
CA ALA A 549 -24.05 -51.52 -14.29
C ALA A 549 -24.33 -52.02 -15.74
N SER A 550 -23.54 -51.59 -16.72
CA SER A 550 -23.66 -52.07 -18.13
C SER A 550 -22.86 -53.36 -18.41
N ARG A 551 -22.14 -53.87 -17.43
CA ARG A 551 -21.38 -55.15 -17.53
C ARG A 551 -22.09 -56.34 -16.86
N PHE A 552 -23.25 -56.11 -16.28
CA PHE A 552 -24.19 -57.10 -15.78
C PHE A 552 -25.46 -57.09 -16.67
#